data_ab41fcce92b104a281d4f490231b4aaa
#
_entry.id   ab41fcce92b104a281d4f490231b4aaa
#
_cell.length_a   1.000
_cell.length_b   1.000
_cell.length_c   1.000
_cell.angle_alpha   90.00
_cell.angle_beta   90.00
_cell.angle_gamma   90.00
#
_symmetry.space_group_name_H-M   'P 1'
#
loop_
_entity.id
_entity.type
_entity.pdbx_description
1 polymer ?
#
loop_
_entity_poly.entity_id
_entity_poly.type
_entity_poly.pdbx_seq_one_letter_code
_entity_poly.pdbx_strand_id
1 'polypeptide(L)'
;MDQARNFYNTILKSSHPLLLSFHLAGKAVPIVFYIIGSMFLNFTPQFITVVLLLSFDFYLTKNITGRKLVQLRWWYDSTDVNKDSNFTFESYKQYAPGPPINAIDSKLFWWSMYVTPVIWGVFAVLCLLRLKIFYLILVIVAMCLTAWNTYGFRCCDRWEPSSGQPDGQDTNNWFALPSVPGFENLSRLANIQSFFQRQ
;
A
#
# COMPACT_ATOMS: atom_id res chain seq x y z
N MET A 1 -22.69 18.52 12.48
CA MET A 1 -23.46 17.72 11.49
C MET A 1 -23.11 18.07 10.05
N ASP A 2 -22.75 19.30 9.75
CA ASP A 2 -22.49 19.76 8.37
C ASP A 2 -21.28 19.11 7.69
N GLN A 3 -20.23 18.80 8.44
CA GLN A 3 -19.03 18.14 7.88
C GLN A 3 -19.31 16.70 7.40
N ALA A 4 -20.08 15.93 8.19
CA ALA A 4 -20.46 14.57 7.80
C ALA A 4 -21.38 14.58 6.56
N ARG A 5 -22.28 15.55 6.49
CA ARG A 5 -23.17 15.75 5.33
C ARG A 5 -22.39 16.15 4.08
N ASN A 6 -21.42 17.03 4.23
CA ASN A 6 -20.54 17.44 3.12
C ASN A 6 -19.67 16.27 2.63
N PHE A 7 -19.12 15.45 3.54
CA PHE A 7 -18.39 14.25 3.21
C PHE A 7 -19.25 13.22 2.46
N TYR A 8 -20.45 12.96 2.95
CA TYR A 8 -21.43 12.09 2.29
C TYR A 8 -21.77 12.60 0.88
N ASN A 9 -22.04 13.89 0.72
CA ASN A 9 -22.31 14.50 -0.57
C ASN A 9 -21.09 14.41 -1.51
N THR A 10 -19.89 14.44 -0.98
CA THR A 10 -18.66 14.26 -1.76
C THR A 10 -18.52 12.83 -2.28
N ILE A 11 -18.85 11.84 -1.45
CA ILE A 11 -18.86 10.43 -1.87
C ILE A 11 -19.90 10.19 -2.97
N LEU A 12 -21.07 10.80 -2.87
CA LEU A 12 -22.14 10.67 -3.88
C LEU A 12 -21.74 11.25 -5.26
N LYS A 13 -20.79 12.17 -5.32
CA LYS A 13 -20.23 12.71 -6.59
C LYS A 13 -19.16 11.81 -7.22
N SER A 14 -18.81 10.70 -6.57
CA SER A 14 -17.90 9.67 -7.08
C SER A 14 -18.52 8.96 -8.29
N SER A 15 -17.68 8.46 -9.20
CA SER A 15 -18.12 7.57 -10.29
C SER A 15 -18.63 6.23 -9.77
N HIS A 16 -18.10 5.77 -8.62
CA HIS A 16 -18.48 4.51 -7.99
C HIS A 16 -18.64 4.66 -6.46
N PRO A 17 -19.71 5.32 -5.98
CA PRO A 17 -19.86 5.71 -4.56
C PRO A 17 -19.85 4.52 -3.61
N LEU A 18 -20.46 3.40 -3.99
CA LEU A 18 -20.44 2.17 -3.18
C LEU A 18 -19.01 1.63 -3.04
N LEU A 19 -18.27 1.57 -4.12
CA LEU A 19 -16.92 1.03 -4.09
C LEU A 19 -15.96 1.92 -3.30
N LEU A 20 -16.11 3.23 -3.44
CA LEU A 20 -15.35 4.20 -2.65
C LEU A 20 -15.68 4.07 -1.14
N SER A 21 -16.97 3.88 -0.81
CA SER A 21 -17.38 3.64 0.58
C SER A 21 -16.79 2.36 1.14
N PHE A 22 -16.78 1.26 0.36
CA PHE A 22 -16.12 0.00 0.75
C PHE A 22 -14.61 0.17 0.94
N HIS A 23 -13.96 0.95 0.10
CA HIS A 23 -12.53 1.23 0.23
C HIS A 23 -12.23 1.96 1.55
N LEU A 24 -12.97 3.02 1.84
CA LEU A 24 -12.80 3.79 3.07
C LEU A 24 -13.16 2.97 4.32
N ALA A 25 -14.24 2.18 4.26
CA ALA A 25 -14.63 1.27 5.33
C ALA A 25 -13.55 0.21 5.58
N GLY A 26 -12.99 -0.39 4.53
CA GLY A 26 -11.88 -1.36 4.63
C GLY A 26 -10.68 -0.81 5.39
N LYS A 27 -10.36 0.47 5.23
CA LYS A 27 -9.31 1.17 5.98
C LYS A 27 -9.71 1.48 7.43
N ALA A 28 -10.96 1.93 7.64
CA ALA A 28 -11.43 2.36 8.95
C ALA A 28 -11.72 1.19 9.90
N VAL A 29 -12.32 0.11 9.40
CA VAL A 29 -12.78 -1.02 10.22
C VAL A 29 -11.65 -1.69 11.03
N PRO A 30 -10.47 -2.01 10.47
CA PRO A 30 -9.36 -2.58 11.26
C PRO A 30 -8.89 -1.64 12.37
N ILE A 31 -8.86 -0.33 12.12
CA ILE A 31 -8.44 0.69 13.08
C ILE A 31 -9.44 0.78 14.23
N VAL A 32 -10.72 0.89 13.91
CA VAL A 32 -11.81 0.94 14.91
C VAL A 32 -11.83 -0.34 15.73
N PHE A 33 -11.71 -1.50 15.08
CA PHE A 33 -11.68 -2.79 15.77
C PHE A 33 -10.45 -2.93 16.67
N TYR A 34 -9.29 -2.42 16.26
CA TYR A 34 -8.09 -2.40 17.11
C TYR A 34 -8.32 -1.58 18.40
N ILE A 35 -8.92 -0.41 18.29
CA ILE A 35 -9.19 0.47 19.44
C ILE A 35 -10.23 -0.17 20.38
N ILE A 36 -11.38 -0.57 19.84
CA ILE A 36 -12.48 -1.15 20.62
C ILE A 36 -12.08 -2.52 21.18
N GLY A 37 -11.48 -3.37 20.37
CA GLY A 37 -11.06 -4.71 20.76
C GLY A 37 -10.07 -4.71 21.93
N SER A 38 -9.21 -3.70 22.01
CA SER A 38 -8.26 -3.58 23.12
C SER A 38 -8.94 -3.36 24.48
N MET A 39 -10.22 -3.00 24.50
CA MET A 39 -11.01 -2.78 25.72
C MET A 39 -11.81 -4.03 26.15
N PHE A 40 -12.22 -4.86 25.19
CA PHE A 40 -13.17 -5.96 25.45
C PHE A 40 -12.64 -7.35 25.16
N LEU A 41 -11.57 -7.48 24.35
CA LEU A 41 -11.04 -8.75 23.89
C LEU A 41 -9.67 -9.04 24.46
N ASN A 42 -9.39 -10.33 24.63
CA ASN A 42 -8.03 -10.80 24.85
C ASN A 42 -7.17 -10.57 23.61
N PHE A 43 -5.84 -10.54 23.78
CA PHE A 43 -4.90 -10.26 22.69
C PHE A 43 -5.07 -11.23 21.50
N THR A 44 -5.18 -12.53 21.73
CA THR A 44 -5.20 -13.54 20.65
C THR A 44 -6.37 -13.38 19.68
N PRO A 45 -7.64 -13.32 20.09
CA PRO A 45 -8.75 -13.11 19.17
C PRO A 45 -8.69 -11.74 18.51
N GLN A 46 -8.24 -10.72 19.20
CA GLN A 46 -8.05 -9.40 18.61
C GLN A 46 -6.99 -9.42 17.50
N PHE A 47 -5.84 -10.06 17.75
CA PHE A 47 -4.76 -10.19 16.77
C PHE A 47 -5.26 -10.87 15.49
N ILE A 48 -5.91 -12.03 15.63
CA ILE A 48 -6.43 -12.81 14.49
C ILE A 48 -7.42 -11.97 13.69
N THR A 49 -8.38 -11.34 14.36
CA THR A 49 -9.42 -10.56 13.67
C THR A 49 -8.85 -9.34 12.95
N VAL A 50 -7.94 -8.59 13.59
CA VAL A 50 -7.32 -7.41 12.95
C VAL A 50 -6.48 -7.83 11.74
N VAL A 51 -5.70 -8.91 11.83
CA VAL A 51 -4.89 -9.40 10.70
C VAL A 51 -5.79 -9.86 9.55
N LEU A 52 -6.90 -10.54 9.81
CA LEU A 52 -7.87 -10.92 8.78
C LEU A 52 -8.50 -9.71 8.10
N LEU A 53 -8.90 -8.70 8.88
CA LEU A 53 -9.46 -7.46 8.34
C LEU A 53 -8.45 -6.69 7.48
N LEU A 54 -7.18 -6.62 7.91
CA LEU A 54 -6.10 -5.99 7.15
C LEU A 54 -5.80 -6.76 5.86
N SER A 55 -5.80 -8.09 5.90
CA SER A 55 -5.59 -8.92 4.72
C SER A 55 -6.72 -8.75 3.71
N PHE A 56 -7.94 -8.65 4.20
CA PHE A 56 -9.12 -8.38 3.37
C PHE A 56 -9.06 -6.98 2.74
N ASP A 57 -8.71 -5.94 3.51
CA ASP A 57 -8.49 -4.59 2.99
C ASP A 57 -7.37 -4.56 1.94
N PHE A 58 -6.26 -5.23 2.20
CA PHE A 58 -5.15 -5.35 1.25
C PHE A 58 -5.62 -5.98 -0.06
N TYR A 59 -6.35 -7.09 0.01
CA TYR A 59 -6.88 -7.78 -1.16
C TYR A 59 -7.86 -6.91 -1.94
N LEU A 60 -8.83 -6.28 -1.27
CA LEU A 60 -9.82 -5.38 -1.89
C LEU A 60 -9.13 -4.20 -2.58
N THR A 61 -8.20 -3.56 -1.88
CA THR A 61 -7.50 -2.39 -2.42
C THR A 61 -6.68 -2.77 -3.64
N LYS A 62 -5.91 -3.86 -3.55
CA LYS A 62 -5.03 -4.30 -4.63
C LYS A 62 -5.78 -4.75 -5.88
N ASN A 63 -6.84 -5.54 -5.72
CA ASN A 63 -7.47 -6.24 -6.83
C ASN A 63 -8.74 -5.58 -7.36
N ILE A 64 -9.46 -4.81 -6.53
CA ILE A 64 -10.77 -4.28 -6.87
C ILE A 64 -10.75 -2.75 -6.92
N THR A 65 -10.50 -2.10 -5.78
CA THR A 65 -10.68 -0.65 -5.68
C THR A 65 -9.61 0.12 -6.44
N GLY A 66 -8.36 -0.33 -6.45
CA GLY A 66 -7.29 0.28 -7.24
C GLY A 66 -7.59 0.28 -8.74
N ARG A 67 -8.10 -0.82 -9.28
CA ARG A 67 -8.48 -0.90 -10.70
C ARG A 67 -9.67 -0.04 -11.07
N LYS A 68 -10.65 0.10 -10.17
CA LYS A 68 -11.91 0.81 -10.47
C LYS A 68 -11.84 2.30 -10.17
N LEU A 69 -11.14 2.72 -9.09
CA LEU A 69 -11.10 4.12 -8.66
C LEU A 69 -9.96 4.90 -9.32
N VAL A 70 -8.79 4.30 -9.48
CA VAL A 70 -7.58 4.98 -10.01
C VAL A 70 -7.02 4.30 -11.26
N GLN A 71 -7.61 3.19 -11.73
CA GLN A 71 -7.19 2.44 -12.91
C GLN A 71 -5.71 2.01 -12.82
N LEU A 72 -5.26 1.68 -11.63
CA LEU A 72 -3.92 1.18 -11.34
C LEU A 72 -3.99 -0.24 -10.81
N ARG A 73 -3.03 -1.07 -11.23
CA ARG A 73 -2.84 -2.43 -10.73
C ARG A 73 -1.36 -2.77 -10.74
N TRP A 74 -0.92 -3.45 -9.70
CA TRP A 74 0.43 -3.98 -9.60
C TRP A 74 0.41 -5.45 -9.13
N TRP A 75 1.35 -6.25 -9.62
CA TRP A 75 1.53 -7.62 -9.16
C TRP A 75 2.98 -8.04 -9.26
N TYR A 76 3.31 -9.07 -8.54
CA TYR A 76 4.62 -9.68 -8.59
C TYR A 76 4.58 -10.83 -9.59
N ASP A 77 5.49 -10.81 -10.56
CA ASP A 77 5.66 -11.85 -11.56
C ASP A 77 7.03 -12.50 -11.36
N SER A 78 7.03 -13.80 -11.03
CA SER A 78 8.25 -14.59 -10.81
C SER A 78 8.65 -15.44 -12.01
N THR A 79 7.96 -15.32 -13.13
CA THR A 79 8.19 -16.18 -14.30
C THR A 79 9.47 -15.85 -15.05
N ASP A 80 9.94 -14.63 -15.04
CA ASP A 80 11.13 -14.18 -15.76
C ASP A 80 12.30 -13.98 -14.78
N VAL A 81 13.16 -15.00 -14.68
CA VAL A 81 14.37 -14.99 -13.85
C VAL A 81 15.40 -13.93 -14.32
N ASN A 82 15.26 -13.43 -15.54
CA ASN A 82 16.20 -12.48 -16.16
C ASN A 82 15.74 -11.01 -16.09
N LYS A 83 14.60 -10.71 -15.47
CA LYS A 83 14.17 -9.33 -15.28
C LYS A 83 14.70 -8.79 -13.95
N ASP A 84 15.35 -7.65 -13.99
CA ASP A 84 15.87 -6.94 -12.81
C ASP A 84 14.77 -6.48 -11.85
N SER A 85 13.51 -6.46 -12.28
CA SER A 85 12.35 -6.19 -11.42
C SER A 85 11.21 -7.16 -11.71
N ASN A 86 10.84 -7.94 -10.67
CA ASN A 86 9.73 -8.91 -10.75
C ASN A 86 8.35 -8.26 -10.56
N PHE A 87 8.24 -6.92 -10.67
CA PHE A 87 6.97 -6.21 -10.58
C PHE A 87 6.43 -5.87 -11.95
N THR A 88 5.17 -6.18 -12.17
CA THR A 88 4.44 -5.82 -13.37
C THR A 88 3.36 -4.81 -13.01
N PHE A 89 3.19 -3.79 -13.87
CA PHE A 89 2.28 -2.68 -13.66
C PHE A 89 1.27 -2.56 -14.79
N GLU A 90 0.04 -2.24 -14.44
CA GLU A 90 -1.03 -1.88 -15.36
C GLU A 90 -1.53 -0.47 -14.95
N SER A 91 -1.36 0.50 -15.82
CA SER A 91 -1.73 1.89 -15.59
C SER A 91 -2.61 2.40 -16.70
N TYR A 92 -3.52 3.34 -16.38
CA TYR A 92 -4.34 4.06 -17.36
C TYR A 92 -3.51 4.74 -18.46
N LYS A 93 -2.24 5.02 -18.18
CA LYS A 93 -1.30 5.62 -19.14
C LYS A 93 -0.99 4.73 -20.35
N GLN A 94 -1.24 3.43 -20.27
CA GLN A 94 -1.06 2.49 -21.39
C GLN A 94 -2.13 2.64 -22.48
N TYR A 95 -3.31 3.14 -22.09
CA TYR A 95 -4.50 3.17 -22.95
C TYR A 95 -4.92 4.61 -23.25
N ALA A 96 -3.99 5.49 -23.60
CA ALA A 96 -4.34 6.87 -23.93
C ALA A 96 -4.97 6.98 -25.35
N PRO A 97 -6.18 7.62 -25.51
CA PRO A 97 -6.97 8.28 -24.47
C PRO A 97 -7.85 7.29 -23.69
N GLY A 98 -7.51 7.04 -22.42
CA GLY A 98 -8.30 6.21 -21.53
C GLY A 98 -9.54 6.92 -20.96
N PRO A 99 -10.48 6.18 -20.33
CA PRO A 99 -11.63 6.82 -19.69
C PRO A 99 -11.17 7.79 -18.58
N PRO A 100 -11.82 8.97 -18.47
CA PRO A 100 -11.40 9.98 -17.50
C PRO A 100 -11.56 9.45 -16.06
N ILE A 101 -10.49 9.57 -15.27
CA ILE A 101 -10.52 9.25 -13.85
C ILE A 101 -11.23 10.38 -13.11
N ASN A 102 -12.20 10.03 -12.25
CA ASN A 102 -12.85 11.04 -11.42
C ASN A 102 -11.85 11.59 -10.39
N ALA A 103 -11.66 12.91 -10.39
CA ALA A 103 -10.72 13.58 -9.49
C ALA A 103 -11.05 13.35 -8.00
N ILE A 104 -12.32 13.15 -7.64
CA ILE A 104 -12.77 12.89 -6.27
C ILE A 104 -12.33 11.49 -5.84
N ASP A 105 -12.53 10.49 -6.70
CA ASP A 105 -12.16 9.10 -6.44
C ASP A 105 -10.67 8.96 -6.24
N SER A 106 -9.88 9.56 -7.15
CA SER A 106 -8.43 9.57 -7.06
C SER A 106 -7.95 10.26 -5.78
N LYS A 107 -8.50 11.45 -5.45
CA LYS A 107 -8.10 12.19 -4.26
C LYS A 107 -8.40 11.44 -2.97
N LEU A 108 -9.58 10.85 -2.82
CA LEU A 108 -9.97 10.11 -1.62
C LEU A 108 -9.21 8.78 -1.51
N PHE A 109 -8.96 8.11 -2.63
CA PHE A 109 -8.13 6.91 -2.68
C PHE A 109 -6.72 7.20 -2.16
N TRP A 110 -6.01 8.17 -2.72
CA TRP A 110 -4.65 8.51 -2.30
C TRP A 110 -4.59 9.03 -0.86
N TRP A 111 -5.56 9.86 -0.47
CA TRP A 111 -5.62 10.34 0.91
C TRP A 111 -5.73 9.19 1.92
N SER A 112 -6.63 8.24 1.69
CA SER A 112 -6.81 7.09 2.57
C SER A 112 -5.58 6.18 2.60
N MET A 113 -4.91 6.00 1.44
CA MET A 113 -3.69 5.19 1.31
C MET A 113 -2.52 5.75 2.13
N TYR A 114 -2.37 7.09 2.20
CA TYR A 114 -1.30 7.70 2.99
C TYR A 114 -1.64 7.82 4.47
N VAL A 115 -2.87 8.15 4.80
CA VAL A 115 -3.30 8.37 6.19
C VAL A 115 -3.28 7.06 7.00
N THR A 116 -3.67 5.94 6.39
CA THR A 116 -3.76 4.65 7.10
C THR A 116 -2.42 4.19 7.70
N PRO A 117 -1.29 4.10 6.96
CA PRO A 117 -0.02 3.71 7.55
C PRO A 117 0.50 4.72 8.58
N VAL A 118 0.18 6.02 8.44
CA VAL A 118 0.54 7.03 9.44
C VAL A 118 -0.19 6.77 10.76
N ILE A 119 -1.48 6.44 10.73
CA ILE A 119 -2.24 6.08 11.93
C ILE A 119 -1.64 4.86 12.61
N TRP A 120 -1.28 3.81 11.86
CA TRP A 120 -0.62 2.63 12.40
C TRP A 120 0.77 2.97 12.98
N GLY A 121 1.51 3.90 12.35
CA GLY A 121 2.77 4.43 12.89
C GLY A 121 2.60 5.12 14.24
N VAL A 122 1.56 5.93 14.40
CA VAL A 122 1.23 6.56 15.70
C VAL A 122 0.92 5.49 16.76
N PHE A 123 0.16 4.44 16.40
CA PHE A 123 -0.10 3.34 17.35
C PHE A 123 1.17 2.56 17.70
N ALA A 124 2.12 2.41 16.78
CA ALA A 124 3.41 1.79 17.08
C ALA A 124 4.19 2.58 18.14
N VAL A 125 4.25 3.90 17.99
CA VAL A 125 4.88 4.78 18.98
C VAL A 125 4.19 4.67 20.34
N LEU A 126 2.84 4.66 20.38
CA LEU A 126 2.08 4.50 21.63
C LEU A 126 2.31 3.12 22.28
N CYS A 127 2.44 2.05 21.50
CA CYS A 127 2.77 0.71 22.02
C CYS A 127 4.17 0.66 22.60
N LEU A 128 5.15 1.32 21.97
CA LEU A 128 6.52 1.44 22.50
C LEU A 128 6.55 2.20 23.82
N LEU A 129 5.87 3.33 23.90
CA LEU A 129 5.80 4.12 25.15
C LEU A 129 5.14 3.36 26.31
N ARG A 130 4.19 2.45 25.99
CA ARG A 130 3.48 1.63 26.97
C ARG A 130 4.11 0.26 27.21
N LEU A 131 5.23 -0.06 26.54
CA LEU A 131 5.94 -1.35 26.58
C LEU A 131 5.05 -2.57 26.30
N LYS A 132 4.00 -2.40 25.48
CA LYS A 132 3.10 -3.49 25.08
C LYS A 132 3.62 -4.24 23.86
N ILE A 133 4.60 -5.14 24.05
CA ILE A 133 5.36 -5.80 22.97
C ILE A 133 4.45 -6.61 22.05
N PHE A 134 3.47 -7.36 22.55
CA PHE A 134 2.56 -8.15 21.73
C PHE A 134 1.69 -7.26 20.81
N TYR A 135 1.18 -6.16 21.32
CA TYR A 135 0.44 -5.18 20.52
C TYR A 135 1.33 -4.46 19.51
N LEU A 136 2.59 -4.24 19.85
CA LEU A 136 3.57 -3.66 18.94
C LEU A 136 3.78 -4.55 17.71
N ILE A 137 3.89 -5.86 17.87
CA ILE A 137 4.01 -6.81 16.75
C ILE A 137 2.79 -6.70 15.81
N LEU A 138 1.57 -6.67 16.37
CA LEU A 138 0.35 -6.50 15.59
C LEU A 138 0.37 -5.21 14.77
N VAL A 139 0.75 -4.10 15.40
CA VAL A 139 0.78 -2.78 14.76
C VAL A 139 1.87 -2.68 13.69
N ILE A 140 3.03 -3.32 13.91
CA ILE A 140 4.09 -3.42 12.88
C ILE A 140 3.58 -4.18 11.66
N VAL A 141 2.91 -5.32 11.83
CA VAL A 141 2.31 -6.07 10.72
C VAL A 141 1.30 -5.21 9.97
N ALA A 142 0.44 -4.48 10.68
CA ALA A 142 -0.54 -3.58 10.08
C ALA A 142 0.13 -2.45 9.28
N MET A 143 1.17 -1.84 9.84
CA MET A 143 1.94 -0.78 9.19
C MET A 143 2.64 -1.31 7.93
N CYS A 144 3.27 -2.48 8.00
CA CYS A 144 3.95 -3.10 6.85
C CYS A 144 2.97 -3.40 5.72
N LEU A 145 1.81 -4.03 6.00
CA LEU A 145 0.82 -4.35 4.97
C LEU A 145 0.28 -3.08 4.30
N THR A 146 -0.08 -2.06 5.07
CA THR A 146 -0.64 -0.82 4.54
C THR A 146 0.41 0.01 3.79
N ALA A 147 1.63 0.10 4.31
CA ALA A 147 2.73 0.82 3.66
C ALA A 147 3.16 0.12 2.37
N TRP A 148 3.26 -1.22 2.36
CA TRP A 148 3.62 -1.99 1.17
C TRP A 148 2.62 -1.80 0.04
N ASN A 149 1.33 -1.83 0.37
CA ASN A 149 0.27 -1.61 -0.62
C ASN A 149 0.33 -0.17 -1.19
N THR A 150 0.52 0.82 -0.32
CA THR A 150 0.70 2.23 -0.72
C THR A 150 1.91 2.40 -1.64
N TYR A 151 3.03 1.75 -1.28
CA TYR A 151 4.24 1.76 -2.09
C TYR A 151 4.03 1.16 -3.48
N GLY A 152 3.40 -0.03 -3.57
CA GLY A 152 3.10 -0.68 -4.84
C GLY A 152 2.24 0.18 -5.77
N PHE A 153 1.20 0.83 -5.24
CA PHE A 153 0.38 1.77 -6.03
C PHE A 153 1.14 3.01 -6.45
N ARG A 154 2.02 3.55 -5.58
CA ARG A 154 2.85 4.70 -5.93
C ARG A 154 3.83 4.39 -7.05
N CYS A 155 4.41 3.21 -7.02
CA CYS A 155 5.28 2.74 -8.09
C CYS A 155 4.53 2.61 -9.41
N CYS A 156 3.33 2.02 -9.36
CA CYS A 156 2.46 1.88 -10.52
C CYS A 156 2.02 3.25 -11.12
N ASP A 157 1.76 4.25 -10.28
CA ASP A 157 1.38 5.59 -10.72
C ASP A 157 2.54 6.34 -11.41
N ARG A 158 3.77 6.13 -10.93
CA ARG A 158 4.98 6.72 -11.52
C ARG A 158 5.45 6.03 -12.79
N TRP A 159 5.04 4.76 -12.96
CA TRP A 159 5.44 4.01 -14.12
C TRP A 159 4.88 4.62 -15.40
N GLU A 160 5.75 4.82 -16.41
CA GLU A 160 5.39 5.29 -17.75
C GLU A 160 5.68 4.18 -18.74
N PRO A 161 4.68 3.74 -19.53
CA PRO A 161 4.93 2.84 -20.63
C PRO A 161 5.82 3.56 -21.65
N SER A 162 7.06 3.13 -21.79
CA SER A 162 7.95 3.66 -22.83
C SER A 162 7.29 3.43 -24.19
N SER A 163 7.08 4.49 -24.93
CA SER A 163 6.48 4.46 -26.24
C SER A 163 7.33 3.60 -27.19
N GLY A 164 6.98 2.32 -27.32
CA GLY A 164 7.43 1.45 -28.40
C GLY A 164 8.64 0.54 -28.14
N GLN A 165 9.07 0.34 -26.90
CA GLN A 165 10.15 -0.62 -26.63
C GLN A 165 9.74 -1.60 -25.53
N PRO A 166 9.72 -2.94 -25.80
CA PRO A 166 9.47 -3.97 -24.78
C PRO A 166 10.71 -4.29 -23.94
N ASP A 167 11.67 -3.40 -23.88
CA ASP A 167 12.90 -3.61 -23.11
C ASP A 167 12.87 -2.88 -21.77
N GLY A 168 12.90 -3.71 -20.72
CA GLY A 168 12.90 -3.31 -19.32
C GLY A 168 14.18 -2.63 -18.84
N GLN A 169 14.67 -1.60 -19.53
CA GLN A 169 15.95 -0.97 -19.20
C GLN A 169 15.83 0.28 -18.32
N ASP A 170 14.63 0.83 -18.11
CA ASP A 170 14.45 2.01 -17.24
C ASP A 170 13.87 1.71 -15.85
N THR A 171 13.67 0.43 -15.50
CA THR A 171 13.14 0.02 -14.19
C THR A 171 14.16 0.15 -13.05
N ASN A 172 15.43 0.34 -13.35
CA ASN A 172 16.49 0.34 -12.33
C ASN A 172 16.56 1.63 -11.48
N ASN A 173 15.94 2.74 -11.92
CA ASN A 173 16.05 4.02 -11.21
C ASN A 173 14.90 4.33 -10.24
N TRP A 174 13.82 3.58 -10.24
CA TRP A 174 12.67 3.88 -9.37
C TRP A 174 12.66 3.08 -8.06
N PHE A 175 13.47 2.00 -7.97
CA PHE A 175 13.85 1.35 -6.72
C PHE A 175 15.06 2.01 -6.06
N ALA A 176 15.65 3.05 -6.67
CA ALA A 176 16.62 3.87 -5.96
C ALA A 176 15.89 4.43 -4.72
N LEU A 177 16.04 3.75 -3.60
CA LEU A 177 15.87 4.37 -2.30
C LEU A 177 16.57 5.72 -2.39
N PRO A 178 15.95 6.83 -1.93
CA PRO A 178 16.68 8.07 -1.80
C PRO A 178 18.00 7.70 -1.13
N SER A 179 19.12 8.02 -1.75
CA SER A 179 20.46 7.71 -1.25
C SER A 179 20.58 8.33 0.13
N VAL A 180 20.25 7.55 1.15
CA VAL A 180 20.48 7.92 2.53
C VAL A 180 21.98 7.77 2.69
N PRO A 181 22.72 8.86 2.93
CA PRO A 181 24.19 8.79 3.13
C PRO A 181 24.43 7.85 4.30
N GLY A 182 25.02 6.69 4.04
CA GLY A 182 25.27 5.64 5.03
C GLY A 182 24.84 4.24 4.59
N PHE A 183 23.94 4.09 3.61
CA PHE A 183 23.50 2.78 3.11
C PHE A 183 24.37 2.20 1.98
N GLU A 184 25.28 2.99 1.42
CA GLU A 184 26.23 2.51 0.40
C GLU A 184 27.18 1.42 0.91
N ASN A 185 27.42 1.37 2.20
CA ASN A 185 28.26 0.35 2.82
C ASN A 185 27.58 -1.03 2.96
N LEU A 186 26.23 -1.09 2.96
CA LEU A 186 25.50 -2.36 3.04
C LEU A 186 25.42 -3.07 1.68
N SER A 187 25.38 -2.33 0.58
CA SER A 187 25.45 -2.93 -0.76
C SER A 187 26.82 -3.53 -1.05
N ARG A 188 27.89 -2.98 -0.46
CA ARG A 188 29.25 -3.56 -0.52
C ARG A 188 29.39 -4.83 0.32
N LEU A 189 28.65 -4.95 1.44
CA LEU A 189 28.64 -6.15 2.26
C LEU A 189 27.83 -7.29 1.61
N ALA A 190 26.75 -6.98 0.88
CA ALA A 190 26.03 -7.98 0.09
C ALA A 190 26.87 -8.56 -1.06
N ASN A 191 27.80 -7.77 -1.61
CA ASN A 191 28.73 -8.25 -2.64
C ASN A 191 29.84 -9.17 -2.12
N ILE A 192 30.06 -9.25 -0.82
CA ILE A 192 31.02 -10.19 -0.22
C ILE A 192 30.53 -11.64 -0.35
N GLN A 193 29.21 -11.87 -0.43
CA GLN A 193 28.64 -13.21 -0.63
C GLN A 193 29.01 -13.82 -2.00
N SER A 194 29.23 -13.00 -3.01
CA SER A 194 29.66 -13.46 -4.33
C SER A 194 31.14 -13.88 -4.38
N PHE A 195 31.94 -13.47 -3.40
CA PHE A 195 33.33 -13.87 -3.28
C PHE A 195 33.51 -15.29 -2.74
N PHE A 196 32.55 -15.76 -1.89
CA PHE A 196 32.61 -17.11 -1.32
C PHE A 196 32.04 -18.21 -2.21
N GLN A 197 31.40 -17.88 -3.33
CA GLN A 197 30.88 -18.85 -4.31
C GLN A 197 31.85 -19.17 -5.47
N ARG A 198 33.07 -18.61 -5.44
CA ARG A 198 34.11 -18.83 -6.48
C ARG A 198 35.35 -19.61 -6.01
N GLN A 199 35.21 -20.38 -4.93
CA GLN A 199 36.27 -21.37 -4.61
C GLN A 199 35.71 -22.80 -4.70
#